data_5434c16d708ba0e27591f7ca0f1aa3bc
#
_entry.id   5434c16d708ba0e27591f7ca0f1aa3bc
#
_cell.length_a   1.000
_cell.length_b   1.000
_cell.length_c   1.000
_cell.angle_alpha   90.00
_cell.angle_beta   90.00
_cell.angle_gamma   90.00
#
_symmetry.space_group_name_H-M   'P 1'
#
loop_
_entity.id
_entity.type
_entity.pdbx_description
1 polymer ?
#
loop_
_entity_poly.entity_id
_entity_poly.type
_entity_poly.pdbx_seq_one_letter_code
_entity_poly.pdbx_strand_id
1 'polypeptide(L)'
;LMNLNINKFKNLRQLIHNKYFTSSLVRNVSSIYTLNQQKVKNSVILNYDSRLNDLCLWHQQLVGESLGKKGKGITPIVSTCPKDHHSLMQLYLDGPKDKFFTFFSSIEKKHKKIESIISAQCEATKNIFKKNKIPYRHFIFNKNDEGELGKFFTFFVLETILLARLMNVNPFDQPAVEQIKIETKKI
;
A
#
# COMPACT_ATOMS: atom_id res chain seq x y z
N LEU A 1 -22.89 -3.52 -15.60
CA LEU A 1 -21.68 -2.98 -16.21
C LEU A 1 -21.43 -1.62 -15.56
N MET A 2 -20.31 -1.49 -14.86
CA MET A 2 -19.93 -0.24 -14.20
C MET A 2 -19.74 0.85 -15.26
N ASN A 3 -20.41 2.00 -15.11
CA ASN A 3 -20.23 3.18 -15.96
C ASN A 3 -18.86 3.84 -15.67
N LEU A 4 -17.76 3.10 -15.82
CA LEU A 4 -16.42 3.62 -15.63
C LEU A 4 -15.98 4.43 -16.85
N ASN A 5 -15.47 5.61 -16.60
CA ASN A 5 -14.91 6.45 -17.66
C ASN A 5 -13.47 6.04 -17.96
N ILE A 6 -13.31 5.11 -18.90
CA ILE A 6 -12.01 4.56 -19.32
C ILE A 6 -11.06 5.68 -19.82
N ASN A 7 -11.59 6.79 -20.36
CA ASN A 7 -10.75 7.89 -20.82
C ASN A 7 -9.97 8.57 -19.69
N LYS A 8 -10.48 8.54 -18.46
CA LYS A 8 -9.74 9.04 -17.30
C LYS A 8 -8.47 8.24 -17.01
N PHE A 9 -8.44 6.95 -17.37
CA PHE A 9 -7.24 6.11 -17.23
C PHE A 9 -6.22 6.32 -18.36
N LYS A 10 -6.62 6.77 -19.54
CA LYS A 10 -5.70 6.95 -20.68
C LYS A 10 -4.63 8.03 -20.45
N ASN A 11 -4.93 9.02 -19.63
CA ASN A 11 -4.02 10.12 -19.34
C ASN A 11 -2.92 9.78 -18.32
N LEU A 12 -2.90 8.56 -17.78
CA LEU A 12 -1.93 8.13 -16.76
C LEU A 12 -0.50 8.08 -17.30
N ARG A 13 -0.31 7.89 -18.62
CA ARG A 13 1.01 7.95 -19.25
C ARG A 13 1.71 9.29 -19.00
N GLN A 14 0.99 10.39 -18.85
CA GLN A 14 1.56 11.71 -18.57
C GLN A 14 2.15 11.81 -17.16
N LEU A 15 1.75 10.96 -16.22
CA LEU A 15 2.26 10.98 -14.85
C LEU A 15 3.78 10.75 -14.78
N ILE A 16 4.34 9.93 -15.68
CA ILE A 16 5.79 9.69 -15.73
C ILE A 16 6.59 10.94 -16.13
N HIS A 17 5.98 11.92 -16.76
CA HIS A 17 6.59 13.20 -17.11
C HIS A 17 6.40 14.25 -16.00
N ASN A 18 5.57 13.95 -14.99
CA ASN A 18 5.36 14.86 -13.87
C ASN A 18 6.49 14.68 -12.83
N LYS A 19 7.30 15.74 -12.65
CA LYS A 19 8.44 15.72 -11.73
C LYS A 19 8.06 15.41 -10.28
N TYR A 20 6.92 15.88 -9.80
CA TYR A 20 6.46 15.58 -8.44
C TYR A 20 6.10 14.12 -8.28
N PHE A 21 5.41 13.54 -9.25
CA PHE A 21 5.05 12.14 -9.25
C PHE A 21 6.30 11.25 -9.25
N THR A 22 7.22 11.47 -10.19
CA THR A 22 8.45 10.68 -10.32
C THR A 22 9.38 10.85 -9.13
N SER A 23 9.55 12.07 -8.60
CA SER A 23 10.35 12.30 -7.40
C SER A 23 9.76 11.64 -6.16
N SER A 24 8.43 11.66 -6.02
CA SER A 24 7.74 10.95 -4.94
C SER A 24 7.92 9.44 -5.08
N LEU A 25 7.74 8.90 -6.27
CA LEU A 25 7.93 7.47 -6.56
C LEU A 25 9.34 7.02 -6.20
N VAL A 26 10.37 7.70 -6.71
CA VAL A 26 11.78 7.38 -6.43
C VAL A 26 12.08 7.42 -4.94
N ARG A 27 11.62 8.47 -4.25
CA ARG A 27 11.81 8.63 -2.80
C ARG A 27 11.17 7.47 -2.02
N ASN A 28 9.94 7.10 -2.35
CA ASN A 28 9.24 5.97 -1.70
C ASN A 28 9.99 4.66 -1.94
N VAL A 29 10.35 4.37 -3.19
CA VAL A 29 11.11 3.16 -3.55
C VAL A 29 12.43 3.07 -2.78
N SER A 30 13.21 4.15 -2.77
CA SER A 30 14.49 4.20 -2.05
C SER A 30 14.30 4.00 -0.54
N SER A 31 13.30 4.67 0.06
CA SER A 31 13.02 4.54 1.50
C SER A 31 12.60 3.12 1.86
N ILE A 32 11.68 2.51 1.10
CA ILE A 32 11.22 1.13 1.36
C ILE A 32 12.38 0.14 1.19
N TYR A 33 13.18 0.30 0.15
CA TYR A 33 14.34 -0.57 -0.08
C TYR A 33 15.34 -0.47 1.07
N THR A 34 15.67 0.76 1.52
CA THR A 34 16.56 0.99 2.66
C THR A 34 16.02 0.34 3.94
N LEU A 35 14.74 0.55 4.25
CA LEU A 35 14.09 -0.10 5.40
C LEU A 35 14.16 -1.63 5.30
N ASN A 36 13.93 -2.19 4.12
CA ASN A 36 14.01 -3.64 3.90
C ASN A 36 15.43 -4.18 4.14
N GLN A 37 16.49 -3.44 3.78
CA GLN A 37 17.87 -3.77 4.12
C GLN A 37 18.13 -3.72 5.64
N GLN A 38 17.44 -2.86 6.36
CA GLN A 38 17.48 -2.73 7.82
C GLN A 38 16.55 -3.75 8.55
N LYS A 39 16.16 -4.84 7.89
CA LYS A 39 15.30 -5.90 8.43
C LYS A 39 13.84 -5.52 8.67
N VAL A 40 13.36 -4.41 8.16
CA VAL A 40 11.93 -4.09 8.10
C VAL A 40 11.31 -4.91 6.98
N LYS A 41 10.61 -5.99 7.34
CA LYS A 41 10.10 -7.01 6.40
C LYS A 41 8.59 -6.97 6.20
N ASN A 42 7.88 -6.15 6.98
CA ASN A 42 6.43 -6.04 6.93
C ASN A 42 6.01 -4.65 6.47
N SER A 43 5.08 -4.60 5.51
CA SER A 43 4.43 -3.38 5.04
C SER A 43 2.97 -3.40 5.48
N VAL A 44 2.62 -2.55 6.44
CA VAL A 44 1.26 -2.50 6.99
C VAL A 44 0.51 -1.31 6.39
N ILE A 45 -0.63 -1.58 5.75
CA ILE A 45 -1.59 -0.54 5.35
C ILE A 45 -2.54 -0.30 6.51
N LEU A 46 -2.62 0.95 6.99
CA LEU A 46 -3.64 1.43 7.90
C LEU A 46 -4.70 2.16 7.09
N ASN A 47 -5.78 1.47 6.76
CA ASN A 47 -6.84 2.01 5.93
C ASN A 47 -7.91 2.69 6.78
N TYR A 48 -8.03 4.02 6.67
CA TYR A 48 -9.03 4.86 7.34
C TYR A 48 -10.23 5.23 6.45
N ASP A 49 -10.37 4.58 5.29
CA ASP A 49 -11.52 4.76 4.41
C ASP A 49 -12.00 3.41 3.88
N SER A 50 -13.13 2.94 4.33
CA SER A 50 -13.68 1.63 3.94
C SER A 50 -13.92 1.49 2.43
N ARG A 51 -14.07 2.60 1.70
CA ARG A 51 -14.21 2.62 0.23
C ARG A 51 -12.93 2.17 -0.48
N LEU A 52 -11.80 2.20 0.21
CA LEU A 52 -10.49 1.81 -0.32
C LEU A 52 -10.09 0.37 0.04
N ASN A 53 -10.96 -0.42 0.66
CA ASN A 53 -10.65 -1.78 1.08
C ASN A 53 -10.15 -2.65 -0.09
N ASP A 54 -10.84 -2.62 -1.22
CA ASP A 54 -10.48 -3.43 -2.39
C ASP A 54 -9.14 -2.97 -3.00
N LEU A 55 -8.85 -1.67 -2.98
CA LEU A 55 -7.53 -1.15 -3.37
C LEU A 55 -6.43 -1.66 -2.44
N CYS A 56 -6.68 -1.72 -1.14
CA CYS A 56 -5.73 -2.23 -0.16
C CYS A 56 -5.45 -3.73 -0.38
N LEU A 57 -6.49 -4.53 -0.61
CA LEU A 57 -6.36 -5.96 -0.90
C LEU A 57 -5.65 -6.20 -2.25
N TRP A 58 -5.98 -5.42 -3.26
CA TRP A 58 -5.27 -5.45 -4.54
C TRP A 58 -3.77 -5.10 -4.36
N HIS A 59 -3.44 -4.07 -3.59
CA HIS A 59 -2.05 -3.72 -3.30
C HIS A 59 -1.34 -4.84 -2.52
N GLN A 60 -2.03 -5.49 -1.58
CA GLN A 60 -1.51 -6.65 -0.86
C GLN A 60 -1.13 -7.77 -1.83
N GLN A 61 -2.03 -8.11 -2.75
CA GLN A 61 -1.77 -9.11 -3.79
C GLN A 61 -0.60 -8.70 -4.67
N LEU A 62 -0.61 -7.47 -5.20
CA LEU A 62 0.45 -6.93 -6.06
C LEU A 62 1.84 -7.09 -5.43
N VAL A 63 2.00 -6.66 -4.18
CA VAL A 63 3.28 -6.72 -3.47
C VAL A 63 3.69 -8.15 -3.16
N GLY A 64 2.76 -8.97 -2.65
CA GLY A 64 3.02 -10.37 -2.28
C GLY A 64 3.47 -11.20 -3.48
N GLU A 65 2.72 -11.15 -4.57
CA GLU A 65 3.02 -11.93 -5.79
C GLU A 65 4.27 -11.44 -6.52
N SER A 66 4.50 -10.13 -6.55
CA SER A 66 5.61 -9.56 -7.33
C SER A 66 6.95 -9.64 -6.62
N LEU A 67 7.00 -9.43 -5.30
CA LEU A 67 8.25 -9.31 -4.54
C LEU A 67 8.63 -10.57 -3.75
N GLY A 68 7.66 -11.44 -3.41
CA GLY A 68 7.86 -12.62 -2.56
C GLY A 68 8.56 -13.77 -3.28
N LYS A 69 9.86 -13.64 -3.57
CA LYS A 69 10.61 -14.60 -4.39
C LYS A 69 12.04 -14.79 -3.91
N LYS A 70 12.57 -16.01 -4.04
CA LYS A 70 13.99 -16.32 -3.73
C LYS A 70 14.39 -15.90 -2.31
N GLY A 71 13.50 -16.08 -1.33
CA GLY A 71 13.72 -15.68 0.06
C GLY A 71 13.74 -14.16 0.29
N LYS A 72 13.35 -13.37 -0.71
CA LYS A 72 13.24 -11.92 -0.64
C LYS A 72 11.77 -11.51 -0.60
N GLY A 73 11.52 -10.24 -0.33
CA GLY A 73 10.19 -9.65 -0.37
C GLY A 73 9.87 -8.84 0.86
N ILE A 74 8.63 -8.39 0.90
CA ILE A 74 8.03 -7.62 1.98
C ILE A 74 6.65 -8.23 2.20
N THR A 75 6.31 -8.60 3.43
CA THR A 75 4.99 -9.14 3.76
C THR A 75 3.97 -8.00 3.83
N PRO A 76 3.02 -7.93 2.90
CA PRO A 76 1.97 -6.91 2.94
C PRO A 76 0.84 -7.32 3.89
N ILE A 77 0.44 -6.41 4.76
CA ILE A 77 -0.61 -6.61 5.75
C ILE A 77 -1.63 -5.48 5.59
N VAL A 78 -2.92 -5.81 5.56
CA VAL A 78 -3.99 -4.81 5.53
C VAL A 78 -4.68 -4.76 6.88
N SER A 79 -4.72 -3.56 7.47
CA SER A 79 -5.45 -3.24 8.69
C SER A 79 -6.57 -2.26 8.40
N THR A 80 -7.78 -2.59 8.85
CA THR A 80 -8.98 -1.75 8.72
C THR A 80 -9.11 -0.86 9.96
N CYS A 81 -8.86 0.43 9.80
CA CYS A 81 -8.96 1.40 10.89
C CYS A 81 -10.29 2.15 10.85
N PRO A 82 -10.87 2.50 12.03
CA PRO A 82 -10.29 2.36 13.36
C PRO A 82 -10.50 1.02 14.07
N LYS A 83 -11.14 0.03 13.45
CA LYS A 83 -11.39 -1.29 14.06
C LYS A 83 -10.11 -1.89 14.65
N ASP A 84 -9.03 -1.90 13.89
CA ASP A 84 -7.77 -2.52 14.28
C ASP A 84 -6.93 -1.69 15.27
N HIS A 85 -7.43 -0.52 15.70
CA HIS A 85 -6.90 0.14 16.90
C HIS A 85 -7.07 -0.72 18.16
N HIS A 86 -8.13 -1.53 18.21
CA HIS A 86 -8.42 -2.40 19.35
C HIS A 86 -7.73 -3.77 19.25
N SER A 87 -7.44 -4.24 18.04
CA SER A 87 -6.90 -5.60 17.84
C SER A 87 -5.40 -5.62 17.60
N LEU A 88 -4.83 -4.67 16.87
CA LEU A 88 -3.46 -4.74 16.38
C LEU A 88 -2.57 -3.56 16.78
N MET A 89 -3.13 -2.44 17.22
CA MET A 89 -2.34 -1.22 17.46
C MET A 89 -1.31 -1.39 18.57
N GLN A 90 -1.61 -2.19 19.62
CA GLN A 90 -0.63 -2.52 20.66
C GLN A 90 0.62 -3.18 20.05
N LEU A 91 0.44 -4.16 19.16
CA LEU A 91 1.53 -4.83 18.44
C LEU A 91 2.31 -3.85 17.56
N TYR A 92 1.62 -2.92 16.91
CA TYR A 92 2.26 -1.95 16.02
C TYR A 92 3.09 -0.90 16.76
N LEU A 93 2.64 -0.49 17.93
CA LEU A 93 3.31 0.54 18.72
C LEU A 93 4.46 -0.01 19.57
N ASP A 94 4.28 -1.18 20.16
CA ASP A 94 5.18 -1.72 21.20
C ASP A 94 5.82 -3.06 20.84
N GLY A 95 5.36 -3.72 19.78
CA GLY A 95 5.93 -4.97 19.29
C GLY A 95 7.22 -4.79 18.48
N PRO A 96 7.66 -5.84 17.72
CA PRO A 96 8.88 -5.82 16.92
C PRO A 96 8.92 -4.65 15.94
N LYS A 97 10.05 -3.97 15.85
CA LYS A 97 10.27 -2.80 14.94
C LYS A 97 10.67 -3.25 13.53
N ASP A 98 9.98 -4.22 13.01
CA ASP A 98 10.18 -4.87 11.70
C ASP A 98 9.14 -4.44 10.65
N LYS A 99 8.41 -3.36 10.92
CA LYS A 99 7.29 -2.87 10.10
C LYS A 99 7.47 -1.42 9.69
N PHE A 100 7.04 -1.09 8.48
CA PHE A 100 6.70 0.28 8.10
C PHE A 100 5.23 0.38 7.73
N PHE A 101 4.70 1.59 7.80
CA PHE A 101 3.26 1.80 7.70
C PHE A 101 2.87 2.72 6.55
N THR A 102 1.77 2.41 5.90
CA THR A 102 1.15 3.25 4.88
C THR A 102 -0.26 3.62 5.31
N PHE A 103 -0.48 4.89 5.62
CA PHE A 103 -1.82 5.40 5.92
C PHE A 103 -2.56 5.68 4.62
N PHE A 104 -3.80 5.23 4.54
CA PHE A 104 -4.76 5.61 3.52
C PHE A 104 -5.92 6.34 4.16
N SER A 105 -6.24 7.53 3.65
CA SER A 105 -7.40 8.32 4.05
C SER A 105 -7.94 9.11 2.87
N SER A 106 -9.15 9.65 2.99
CA SER A 106 -9.78 10.49 1.97
C SER A 106 -10.18 11.84 2.53
N ILE A 107 -10.13 12.87 1.69
CA ILE A 107 -10.64 14.20 2.02
C ILE A 107 -12.15 14.27 1.84
N GLU A 108 -12.69 13.51 0.87
CA GLU A 108 -14.11 13.52 0.55
C GLU A 108 -14.94 12.89 1.68
N LYS A 109 -15.79 13.66 2.33
CA LYS A 109 -16.62 13.24 3.46
C LYS A 109 -18.09 13.14 3.03
N LYS A 110 -18.66 11.92 3.07
CA LYS A 110 -20.10 11.68 2.87
C LYS A 110 -20.89 11.85 4.17
N HIS A 111 -20.35 11.36 5.28
CA HIS A 111 -20.93 11.40 6.63
C HIS A 111 -20.06 12.23 7.57
N LYS A 112 -20.21 13.58 7.49
CA LYS A 112 -19.30 14.56 8.15
C LYS A 112 -18.93 14.22 9.60
N LYS A 113 -19.87 13.77 10.42
CA LYS A 113 -19.63 13.50 11.85
C LYS A 113 -18.73 12.27 12.06
N ILE A 114 -19.08 11.12 11.45
CA ILE A 114 -18.34 9.86 11.62
C ILE A 114 -16.93 9.99 10.99
N GLU A 115 -16.85 10.51 9.77
CA GLU A 115 -15.58 10.66 9.06
C GLU A 115 -14.68 11.71 9.69
N SER A 116 -15.24 12.68 10.45
CA SER A 116 -14.43 13.61 11.25
C SER A 116 -13.77 12.90 12.43
N ILE A 117 -14.47 11.97 13.08
CA ILE A 117 -13.90 11.15 14.16
C ILE A 117 -12.79 10.25 13.59
N ILE A 118 -13.06 9.56 12.48
CA ILE A 118 -12.07 8.70 11.82
C ILE A 118 -10.82 9.50 11.42
N SER A 119 -11.01 10.71 10.86
CA SER A 119 -9.90 11.61 10.51
C SER A 119 -9.09 12.02 11.74
N ALA A 120 -9.75 12.35 12.85
CA ALA A 120 -9.08 12.69 14.10
C ALA A 120 -8.26 11.51 14.66
N GLN A 121 -8.79 10.29 14.58
CA GLN A 121 -8.08 9.08 14.97
C GLN A 121 -6.87 8.80 14.06
N CYS A 122 -7.00 9.03 12.76
CA CYS A 122 -5.89 8.93 11.81
C CYS A 122 -4.76 9.91 12.17
N GLU A 123 -5.10 11.18 12.43
CA GLU A 123 -4.12 12.19 12.81
C GLU A 123 -3.45 11.87 14.15
N ALA A 124 -4.25 11.46 15.17
CA ALA A 124 -3.72 11.04 16.46
C ALA A 124 -2.72 9.89 16.32
N THR A 125 -3.05 8.88 15.51
CA THR A 125 -2.16 7.74 15.24
C THR A 125 -0.86 8.19 14.59
N LYS A 126 -0.91 9.06 13.57
CA LYS A 126 0.30 9.62 12.93
C LYS A 126 1.18 10.40 13.91
N ASN A 127 0.56 11.18 14.81
CA ASN A 127 1.29 11.93 15.84
C ASN A 127 2.03 10.99 16.80
N ILE A 128 1.41 9.88 17.21
CA ILE A 128 2.06 8.84 18.03
C ILE A 128 3.19 8.16 17.27
N PHE A 129 2.97 7.81 15.99
CA PHE A 129 4.01 7.21 15.15
C PHE A 129 5.22 8.13 14.99
N LYS A 130 4.98 9.43 14.75
CA LYS A 130 6.03 10.45 14.67
C LYS A 130 6.81 10.55 15.99
N LYS A 131 6.11 10.63 17.13
CA LYS A 131 6.72 10.68 18.47
C LYS A 131 7.60 9.47 18.75
N ASN A 132 7.14 8.29 18.35
CA ASN A 132 7.83 7.01 18.57
C ASN A 132 8.83 6.66 17.45
N LYS A 133 9.06 7.55 16.48
CA LYS A 133 9.96 7.35 15.33
C LYS A 133 9.63 6.09 14.53
N ILE A 134 8.34 5.70 14.46
CA ILE A 134 7.87 4.58 13.65
C ILE A 134 7.82 5.04 12.19
N PRO A 135 8.45 4.34 11.24
CA PRO A 135 8.47 4.75 9.84
C PRO A 135 7.08 4.62 9.22
N TYR A 136 6.60 5.71 8.63
CA TYR A 136 5.32 5.71 7.93
C TYR A 136 5.29 6.68 6.74
N ARG A 137 4.35 6.46 5.85
CA ARG A 137 3.94 7.36 4.77
C ARG A 137 2.42 7.51 4.76
N HIS A 138 1.91 8.54 4.09
CA HIS A 138 0.49 8.81 4.02
C HIS A 138 0.05 9.13 2.59
N PHE A 139 -0.90 8.38 2.08
CA PHE A 139 -1.60 8.66 0.84
C PHE A 139 -3.00 9.19 1.14
N ILE A 140 -3.32 10.34 0.56
CA ILE A 140 -4.60 11.02 0.74
C ILE A 140 -5.33 11.00 -0.60
N PHE A 141 -6.52 10.44 -0.60
CA PHE A 141 -7.42 10.44 -1.75
C PHE A 141 -8.22 11.73 -1.77
N ASN A 142 -8.03 12.55 -2.80
CA ASN A 142 -8.71 13.83 -2.93
C ASN A 142 -10.15 13.65 -3.39
N LYS A 143 -10.36 12.73 -4.32
CA LYS A 143 -11.67 12.38 -4.88
C LYS A 143 -11.79 10.88 -5.03
N ASN A 144 -12.99 10.38 -4.85
CA ASN A 144 -13.27 8.97 -5.08
C ASN A 144 -13.74 8.77 -6.54
N ASP A 145 -12.84 9.01 -7.49
CA ASP A 145 -13.09 8.86 -8.90
C ASP A 145 -12.04 7.98 -9.61
N GLU A 146 -12.33 7.58 -10.85
CA GLU A 146 -11.48 6.69 -11.64
C GLU A 146 -10.12 7.29 -11.94
N GLY A 147 -10.02 8.60 -12.08
CA GLY A 147 -8.76 9.29 -12.35
C GLY A 147 -7.82 9.25 -11.17
N GLU A 148 -8.33 9.50 -9.96
CA GLU A 148 -7.55 9.40 -8.73
C GLU A 148 -7.13 7.95 -8.45
N LEU A 149 -8.09 7.02 -8.55
CA LEU A 149 -7.81 5.59 -8.39
C LEU A 149 -6.74 5.11 -9.38
N GLY A 150 -6.84 5.52 -10.64
CA GLY A 150 -5.87 5.19 -11.68
C GLY A 150 -4.46 5.71 -11.38
N LYS A 151 -4.32 6.91 -10.76
CA LYS A 151 -3.01 7.42 -10.31
C LYS A 151 -2.38 6.50 -9.26
N PHE A 152 -3.17 6.02 -8.31
CA PHE A 152 -2.67 5.12 -7.27
C PHE A 152 -2.31 3.75 -7.84
N PHE A 153 -3.11 3.18 -8.74
CA PHE A 153 -2.74 1.96 -9.45
C PHE A 153 -1.40 2.13 -10.18
N THR A 154 -1.25 3.22 -10.94
CA THR A 154 -0.01 3.50 -11.66
C THR A 154 1.18 3.64 -10.71
N PHE A 155 1.00 4.39 -9.60
CA PHE A 155 2.04 4.59 -8.62
C PHE A 155 2.50 3.27 -8.01
N PHE A 156 1.59 2.43 -7.52
CA PHE A 156 1.94 1.19 -6.83
C PHE A 156 2.49 0.12 -7.78
N VAL A 157 2.00 0.04 -9.01
CA VAL A 157 2.59 -0.85 -10.02
C VAL A 157 4.04 -0.45 -10.30
N LEU A 158 4.30 0.83 -10.55
CA LEU A 158 5.67 1.32 -10.80
C LEU A 158 6.56 1.15 -9.56
N GLU A 159 6.07 1.46 -8.37
CA GLU A 159 6.79 1.25 -7.10
C GLU A 159 7.20 -0.22 -6.95
N THR A 160 6.28 -1.15 -7.19
CA THR A 160 6.53 -2.59 -7.08
C THR A 160 7.55 -3.08 -8.11
N ILE A 161 7.44 -2.63 -9.37
CA ILE A 161 8.40 -2.97 -10.42
C ILE A 161 9.81 -2.45 -10.06
N LEU A 162 9.93 -1.22 -9.59
CA LEU A 162 11.21 -0.64 -9.20
C LEU A 162 11.81 -1.35 -7.98
N LEU A 163 11.01 -1.68 -6.97
CA LEU A 163 11.43 -2.47 -5.82
C LEU A 163 11.91 -3.86 -6.25
N ALA A 164 11.18 -4.54 -7.14
CA ALA A 164 11.59 -5.83 -7.67
C ALA A 164 12.96 -5.77 -8.36
N ARG A 165 13.20 -4.71 -9.13
CA ARG A 165 14.51 -4.46 -9.77
C ARG A 165 15.62 -4.29 -8.74
N LEU A 166 15.41 -3.47 -7.71
CA LEU A 166 16.40 -3.28 -6.63
C LEU A 166 16.63 -4.57 -5.83
N MET A 167 15.59 -5.39 -5.66
CA MET A 167 15.69 -6.69 -4.98
C MET A 167 16.23 -7.80 -5.89
N ASN A 168 16.45 -7.52 -7.18
CA ASN A 168 16.87 -8.52 -8.18
C ASN A 168 15.93 -9.73 -8.23
N VAL A 169 14.63 -9.47 -8.36
CA VAL A 169 13.58 -10.47 -8.59
C VAL A 169 12.74 -10.08 -9.81
N ASN A 170 12.15 -11.08 -10.48
CA ASN A 170 11.21 -10.84 -11.59
C ASN A 170 9.82 -10.55 -11.02
N PRO A 171 9.20 -9.38 -11.26
CA PRO A 171 7.86 -9.07 -10.75
C PRO A 171 6.71 -9.73 -11.56
N PHE A 172 7.00 -10.34 -12.71
CA PHE A 172 6.00 -10.76 -13.67
C PHE A 172 5.72 -12.28 -13.70
N ASP A 173 6.37 -13.06 -12.85
CA ASP A 173 6.16 -14.50 -12.74
C ASP A 173 5.73 -14.89 -11.31
N GLN A 174 5.19 -16.12 -11.15
CA GLN A 174 4.71 -16.65 -9.86
C GLN A 174 5.07 -18.14 -9.73
N PRO A 175 6.34 -18.53 -9.77
CA PRO A 175 6.74 -19.93 -9.85
C PRO A 175 6.29 -20.77 -8.65
N ALA A 176 6.19 -20.20 -7.45
CA ALA A 176 5.78 -20.93 -6.26
C ALA A 176 4.29 -21.30 -6.28
N VAL A 177 3.43 -20.46 -6.84
CA VAL A 177 1.97 -20.72 -6.93
C VAL A 177 1.67 -21.84 -7.91
N GLU A 178 2.46 -22.00 -8.97
CA GLU A 178 2.30 -23.08 -9.94
C GLU A 178 2.48 -24.48 -9.31
N GLN A 179 3.31 -24.61 -8.27
CA GLN A 179 3.50 -25.89 -7.57
C GLN A 179 2.18 -26.39 -6.95
N ILE A 180 1.40 -25.48 -6.33
CA ILE A 180 0.11 -25.84 -5.74
C ILE A 180 -0.86 -26.32 -6.81
N LYS A 181 -0.91 -25.66 -7.97
CA LYS A 181 -1.77 -26.06 -9.10
C LYS A 181 -1.38 -27.43 -9.66
N ILE A 182 -0.08 -27.73 -9.73
CA ILE A 182 0.43 -29.03 -10.16
C ILE A 182 0.01 -30.13 -9.18
N GLU A 183 0.19 -29.92 -7.88
CA GLU A 183 -0.20 -30.91 -6.86
C GLU A 183 -1.72 -31.11 -6.82
N THR A 184 -2.50 -30.04 -6.92
CA THR A 184 -3.98 -30.16 -6.97
C THR A 184 -4.48 -31.03 -8.13
N LYS A 185 -3.79 -31.02 -9.26
CA LYS A 185 -4.16 -31.86 -10.43
C LYS A 185 -3.84 -33.34 -10.23
N LYS A 186 -3.03 -33.72 -9.24
CA LYS A 186 -2.68 -35.12 -8.94
C LYS A 186 -3.67 -35.78 -7.97
N ILE A 187 -4.49 -34.99 -7.28
CA ILE A 187 -5.55 -35.42 -6.37
C ILE A 187 -6.87 -35.59 -7.14
#